data_bc753bda961df09df141b5e28d0fdfed
#
_entry.id   bc753bda961df09df141b5e28d0fdfed
#
_cell.length_a   1.000
_cell.length_b   1.000
_cell.length_c   1.000
_cell.angle_alpha   90.00
_cell.angle_beta   90.00
_cell.angle_gamma   90.00
#
_symmetry.space_group_name_H-M   'P 1'
#
loop_
_entity.id
_entity.type
_entity.pdbx_description
1 polymer ?
#
loop_
_entity_poly.entity_id
_entity_poly.type
_entity_poly.pdbx_seq_one_letter_code
_entity_poly.pdbx_strand_id
1 'polypeptide(L)'
;GHYSTADYHKNDPNGRSAAELAAENWDKPIIVTTNVQFFESLYANKTSVCRKLHNIANSVIIFDEAQMFPVGLLRPALRTIAELVKNYRCCAVLSTATQPALGKLLADNGMTAEEICPDYAEMYPDFTRVRYELLGTCGDDAILERLRESASALCVLNSRDTVRQYYEALRGDGVY
;
A
#
# COMPACT_ATOMS: atom_id res chain seq x y z
N GLY A 1 5.12 2.56 -13.77
CA GLY A 1 3.71 2.51 -14.10
C GLY A 1 3.52 2.55 -15.60
N HIS A 2 2.89 1.53 -16.18
CA HIS A 2 2.55 1.52 -17.58
C HIS A 2 1.24 2.29 -17.76
N TYR A 3 1.30 3.45 -18.41
CA TYR A 3 0.13 4.13 -18.92
C TYR A 3 -0.18 3.58 -20.31
N SER A 4 -1.42 3.15 -20.54
CA SER A 4 -1.88 2.81 -21.87
C SER A 4 -1.84 4.08 -22.73
N THR A 5 -1.01 4.07 -23.74
CA THR A 5 -0.91 5.09 -24.77
C THR A 5 -2.15 5.06 -25.65
N ALA A 6 -3.16 5.87 -25.31
CA ALA A 6 -4.16 6.30 -26.29
C ALA A 6 -3.66 7.61 -26.89
N ASP A 7 -3.54 7.66 -28.20
CA ASP A 7 -3.07 8.78 -28.99
C ASP A 7 -3.80 10.08 -28.67
N TYR A 8 -3.12 11.02 -28.04
CA TYR A 8 -3.55 12.41 -27.94
C TYR A 8 -2.40 13.33 -28.36
N HIS A 9 -2.19 13.45 -29.67
CA HIS A 9 -1.33 14.48 -30.24
C HIS A 9 -2.09 15.81 -30.34
N LYS A 10 -2.10 16.58 -29.25
CA LYS A 10 -2.18 18.04 -29.31
C LYS A 10 -0.98 18.56 -28.52
N ASN A 11 0.01 19.05 -29.23
CA ASN A 11 1.19 19.64 -28.62
C ASN A 11 0.85 21.00 -28.01
N ASP A 12 1.17 21.16 -26.71
CA ASP A 12 1.29 22.44 -26.05
C ASP A 12 2.37 23.29 -26.75
N PRO A 13 2.28 24.62 -26.77
CA PRO A 13 3.33 25.53 -27.27
C PRO A 13 4.70 25.30 -26.68
N ASN A 14 4.80 24.63 -25.54
CA ASN A 14 6.04 24.23 -24.86
C ASN A 14 6.52 22.81 -25.23
N GLY A 15 5.92 22.13 -26.21
CA GLY A 15 6.33 20.81 -26.69
C GLY A 15 5.93 19.63 -25.81
N ARG A 16 5.07 19.83 -24.77
CA ARG A 16 4.57 18.73 -23.93
C ARG A 16 3.33 18.11 -24.54
N SER A 17 3.20 16.78 -24.42
CA SER A 17 2.01 16.09 -24.86
C SER A 17 0.83 16.35 -23.90
N ALA A 18 -0.41 16.33 -24.42
CA ALA A 18 -1.62 16.43 -23.59
C ALA A 18 -1.67 15.35 -22.49
N ALA A 19 -1.07 14.18 -22.74
CA ALA A 19 -0.96 13.10 -21.77
C ALA A 19 -0.01 13.46 -20.61
N GLU A 20 1.10 14.14 -20.89
CA GLU A 20 2.04 14.60 -19.84
C GLU A 20 1.39 15.68 -18.97
N LEU A 21 0.68 16.62 -19.56
CA LEU A 21 -0.06 17.67 -18.82
C LEU A 21 -1.17 17.07 -17.96
N ALA A 22 -1.91 16.09 -18.49
CA ALA A 22 -2.95 15.40 -17.73
C ALA A 22 -2.38 14.58 -16.56
N ALA A 23 -1.22 13.93 -16.73
CA ALA A 23 -0.50 13.24 -15.68
C ALA A 23 0.05 14.21 -14.62
N GLU A 24 0.54 15.38 -15.05
CA GLU A 24 1.05 16.40 -14.15
C GLU A 24 -0.05 17.00 -13.26
N ASN A 25 -1.24 17.21 -13.80
CA ASN A 25 -2.36 17.82 -13.10
C ASN A 25 -3.37 16.82 -12.52
N TRP A 26 -3.25 15.53 -12.84
CA TRP A 26 -4.23 14.48 -12.52
C TRP A 26 -5.63 14.76 -13.10
N ASP A 27 -5.68 15.36 -14.27
CA ASP A 27 -6.93 15.66 -14.98
C ASP A 27 -7.40 14.43 -15.79
N LYS A 28 -7.77 13.38 -15.08
CA LYS A 28 -8.31 12.12 -15.62
C LYS A 28 -9.33 11.52 -14.65
N PRO A 29 -10.35 10.81 -15.17
CA PRO A 29 -11.36 10.17 -14.32
C PRO A 29 -10.81 9.12 -13.36
N ILE A 30 -9.73 8.43 -13.74
CA ILE A 30 -9.07 7.41 -12.94
C ILE A 30 -7.58 7.71 -12.91
N ILE A 31 -7.04 7.83 -11.71
CA ILE A 31 -5.62 8.06 -11.44
C ILE A 31 -5.10 6.92 -10.59
N VAL A 32 -4.01 6.30 -11.02
CA VAL A 32 -3.26 5.32 -10.23
C VAL A 32 -1.91 5.92 -9.89
N THR A 33 -1.60 5.99 -8.62
CA THR A 33 -0.37 6.61 -8.12
C THR A 33 0.14 5.90 -6.87
N THR A 34 1.31 6.27 -6.39
CA THR A 34 1.84 5.77 -5.12
C THR A 34 1.39 6.66 -3.96
N ASN A 35 1.31 6.08 -2.74
CA ASN A 35 1.02 6.85 -1.53
C ASN A 35 2.02 8.02 -1.35
N VAL A 36 3.29 7.78 -1.65
CA VAL A 36 4.34 8.82 -1.56
C VAL A 36 4.01 9.99 -2.49
N GLN A 37 3.77 9.72 -3.77
CA GLN A 37 3.46 10.77 -4.74
C GLN A 37 2.15 11.50 -4.41
N PHE A 38 1.15 10.80 -3.86
CA PHE A 38 -0.09 11.40 -3.43
C PHE A 38 0.16 12.43 -2.32
N PHE A 39 0.81 12.04 -1.23
CA PHE A 39 1.07 12.96 -0.11
C PHE A 39 2.07 14.05 -0.47
N GLU A 40 3.12 13.76 -1.24
CA GLU A 40 4.05 14.77 -1.72
C GLU A 40 3.35 15.85 -2.54
N SER A 41 2.34 15.49 -3.33
CA SER A 41 1.57 16.47 -4.10
C SER A 41 0.74 17.42 -3.25
N LEU A 42 0.42 17.05 -2.01
CA LEU A 42 -0.34 17.87 -1.07
C LEU A 42 0.58 18.71 -0.15
N TYR A 43 1.77 18.18 0.16
CA TYR A 43 2.72 18.82 1.09
C TYR A 43 3.87 19.56 0.41
N ALA A 44 3.93 19.54 -0.93
CA ALA A 44 5.00 20.20 -1.64
C ALA A 44 4.97 21.71 -1.43
N ASN A 45 6.15 22.31 -1.35
CA ASN A 45 6.33 23.76 -1.28
C ASN A 45 6.34 24.43 -2.67
N LYS A 46 6.26 23.62 -3.76
CA LYS A 46 6.25 24.13 -5.14
C LYS A 46 4.82 24.16 -5.66
N THR A 47 4.38 25.32 -6.12
CA THR A 47 3.03 25.53 -6.68
C THR A 47 2.71 24.62 -7.86
N SER A 48 3.71 24.25 -8.67
CA SER A 48 3.55 23.30 -9.78
C SER A 48 3.13 21.90 -9.33
N VAL A 49 3.54 21.47 -8.14
CA VAL A 49 3.23 20.14 -7.58
C VAL A 49 1.87 20.16 -6.88
N CYS A 50 1.50 21.28 -6.25
CA CYS A 50 0.24 21.45 -5.53
C CYS A 50 -1.00 21.62 -6.46
N ARG A 51 -0.83 21.68 -7.77
CA ARG A 51 -1.94 21.85 -8.73
C ARG A 51 -2.96 20.71 -8.71
N LYS A 52 -2.61 19.57 -8.17
CA LYS A 52 -3.46 18.37 -8.18
C LYS A 52 -4.65 18.44 -7.22
N LEU A 53 -4.60 19.32 -6.21
CA LEU A 53 -5.63 19.40 -5.17
C LEU A 53 -7.04 19.64 -5.73
N HIS A 54 -7.19 20.46 -6.77
CA HIS A 54 -8.50 20.71 -7.37
C HIS A 54 -9.11 19.49 -8.07
N ASN A 55 -8.27 18.56 -8.56
CA ASN A 55 -8.71 17.30 -9.15
C ASN A 55 -8.83 16.16 -8.11
N ILE A 56 -8.21 16.33 -6.95
CA ILE A 56 -8.41 15.44 -5.79
C ILE A 56 -9.76 15.73 -5.11
N ALA A 57 -10.17 16.99 -5.05
CA ALA A 57 -11.46 17.37 -4.49
C ALA A 57 -12.62 16.68 -5.19
N ASN A 58 -13.65 16.30 -4.45
CA ASN A 58 -14.84 15.55 -4.92
C ASN A 58 -14.52 14.16 -5.50
N SER A 59 -13.40 13.54 -5.14
CA SER A 59 -13.00 12.22 -5.61
C SER A 59 -13.21 11.13 -4.55
N VAL A 60 -13.19 9.87 -5.02
CA VAL A 60 -13.01 8.69 -4.18
C VAL A 60 -11.54 8.31 -4.20
N ILE A 61 -10.93 8.21 -3.03
CA ILE A 61 -9.51 7.91 -2.86
C ILE A 61 -9.41 6.54 -2.21
N ILE A 62 -8.81 5.59 -2.92
CA ILE A 62 -8.59 4.23 -2.41
C ILE A 62 -7.12 4.09 -2.04
N PHE A 63 -6.86 3.90 -0.75
CA PHE A 63 -5.52 3.59 -0.24
C PHE A 63 -5.41 2.08 -0.09
N ASP A 64 -4.78 1.46 -1.07
CA ASP A 64 -4.48 0.03 -1.02
C ASP A 64 -3.26 -0.23 -0.13
N GLU A 65 -3.28 -1.35 0.60
CA GLU A 65 -2.26 -1.71 1.58
C GLU A 65 -2.03 -0.59 2.62
N ALA A 66 -3.11 -0.05 3.18
CA ALA A 66 -3.05 1.08 4.12
C ALA A 66 -2.19 0.82 5.37
N GLN A 67 -1.94 -0.46 5.74
CA GLN A 67 -1.02 -0.82 6.80
C GLN A 67 0.45 -0.52 6.47
N MET A 68 0.77 -0.28 5.20
CA MET A 68 2.12 0.08 4.74
C MET A 68 2.46 1.56 4.92
N PHE A 69 1.56 2.37 5.45
CA PHE A 69 1.90 3.75 5.80
C PHE A 69 3.06 3.76 6.80
N PRO A 70 4.14 4.53 6.53
CA PRO A 70 5.25 4.64 7.46
C PRO A 70 4.75 5.13 8.84
N VAL A 71 5.12 4.44 9.91
CA VAL A 71 4.64 4.73 11.27
C VAL A 71 4.86 6.20 11.65
N GLY A 72 6.01 6.76 11.29
CA GLY A 72 6.34 8.17 11.55
C GLY A 72 5.47 9.17 10.78
N LEU A 73 4.87 8.76 9.65
CA LEU A 73 4.02 9.60 8.80
C LEU A 73 2.53 9.27 8.91
N LEU A 74 2.16 8.24 9.69
CA LEU A 74 0.79 7.78 9.81
C LEU A 74 -0.16 8.88 10.33
N ARG A 75 0.23 9.57 11.40
CA ARG A 75 -0.58 10.67 11.96
C ARG A 75 -0.78 11.83 10.98
N PRO A 76 0.26 12.39 10.33
CA PRO A 76 0.09 13.38 9.28
C PRO A 76 -0.81 12.89 8.13
N ALA A 77 -0.59 11.66 7.65
CA ALA A 77 -1.39 11.08 6.57
C ALA A 77 -2.89 11.03 6.92
N LEU A 78 -3.23 10.48 8.09
CA LEU A 78 -4.61 10.42 8.56
C LEU A 78 -5.24 11.81 8.76
N ARG A 79 -4.46 12.79 9.23
CA ARG A 79 -4.92 14.17 9.34
C ARG A 79 -5.25 14.78 7.99
N THR A 80 -4.43 14.52 6.98
CA THR A 80 -4.69 14.95 5.61
C THR A 80 -5.93 14.29 5.03
N ILE A 81 -6.07 12.99 5.23
CA ILE A 81 -7.27 12.26 4.81
C ILE A 81 -8.52 12.86 5.47
N ALA A 82 -8.45 13.13 6.77
CA ALA A 82 -9.55 13.78 7.49
C ALA A 82 -9.92 15.15 6.90
N GLU A 83 -8.92 15.95 6.55
CA GLU A 83 -9.12 17.26 5.91
C GLU A 83 -9.79 17.12 4.55
N LEU A 84 -9.32 16.19 3.72
CA LEU A 84 -9.88 15.93 2.39
C LEU A 84 -11.34 15.47 2.48
N VAL A 85 -11.65 14.57 3.41
CA VAL A 85 -13.01 14.08 3.61
C VAL A 85 -13.93 15.18 4.13
N LYS A 86 -13.50 15.97 5.13
CA LYS A 86 -14.33 16.98 5.77
C LYS A 86 -14.57 18.21 4.91
N ASN A 87 -13.52 18.70 4.25
CA ASN A 87 -13.53 20.02 3.64
C ASN A 87 -13.47 20.01 2.11
N TYR A 88 -13.08 18.87 1.49
CA TYR A 88 -12.93 18.76 0.04
C TYR A 88 -13.90 17.75 -0.59
N ARG A 89 -14.90 17.28 0.18
CA ARG A 89 -15.93 16.32 -0.28
C ARG A 89 -15.36 15.04 -0.88
N CYS A 90 -14.22 14.60 -0.36
CA CYS A 90 -13.63 13.32 -0.75
C CYS A 90 -14.27 12.18 0.04
N CYS A 91 -14.27 10.99 -0.54
CA CYS A 91 -14.49 9.73 0.16
C CYS A 91 -13.16 8.99 0.22
N ALA A 92 -12.76 8.50 1.38
CA ALA A 92 -11.54 7.73 1.54
C ALA A 92 -11.87 6.27 1.88
N VAL A 93 -11.31 5.34 1.12
CA VAL A 93 -11.40 3.90 1.34
C VAL A 93 -10.02 3.40 1.74
N LEU A 94 -9.93 2.72 2.87
CA LEU A 94 -8.69 2.10 3.36
C LEU A 94 -8.80 0.59 3.13
N SER A 95 -8.08 0.07 2.14
CA SER A 95 -7.97 -1.35 1.86
C SER A 95 -6.74 -1.91 2.57
N THR A 96 -6.91 -3.03 3.26
CA THR A 96 -5.82 -3.61 4.07
C THR A 96 -6.04 -5.11 4.28
N ALA A 97 -4.99 -5.89 4.12
CA ALA A 97 -5.02 -7.33 4.40
C ALA A 97 -5.09 -7.64 5.91
N THR A 98 -4.61 -6.73 6.74
CA THR A 98 -4.64 -6.83 8.19
C THR A 98 -5.22 -5.55 8.75
N GLN A 99 -6.30 -5.62 9.56
CA GLN A 99 -6.89 -4.43 10.15
C GLN A 99 -5.90 -3.79 11.14
N PRO A 100 -5.22 -2.70 10.77
CA PRO A 100 -4.45 -1.95 11.74
C PRO A 100 -5.41 -1.29 12.73
N ALA A 101 -4.99 -1.15 13.99
CA ALA A 101 -5.78 -0.50 15.03
C ALA A 101 -5.89 1.03 14.77
N LEU A 102 -6.44 1.40 13.60
CA LEU A 102 -6.58 2.81 13.19
C LEU A 102 -7.76 3.52 13.86
N GLY A 103 -8.70 2.77 14.46
CA GLY A 103 -9.95 3.33 15.00
C GLY A 103 -9.71 4.52 15.96
N LYS A 104 -8.76 4.39 16.89
CA LYS A 104 -8.40 5.49 17.79
C LYS A 104 -7.80 6.68 17.04
N LEU A 105 -6.90 6.43 16.09
CA LEU A 105 -6.26 7.50 15.32
C LEU A 105 -7.26 8.21 14.40
N LEU A 106 -8.23 7.50 13.87
CA LEU A 106 -9.33 8.08 13.09
C LEU A 106 -10.22 8.94 14.00
N ALA A 107 -10.60 8.43 15.16
CA ALA A 107 -11.40 9.17 16.14
C ALA A 107 -10.68 10.43 16.64
N ASP A 108 -9.38 10.39 16.90
CA ASP A 108 -8.56 11.54 17.28
C ASP A 108 -8.59 12.65 16.19
N ASN A 109 -8.85 12.29 14.93
CA ASN A 109 -9.04 13.22 13.82
C ASN A 109 -10.52 13.52 13.52
N GLY A 110 -11.44 13.05 14.39
CA GLY A 110 -12.88 13.26 14.26
C GLY A 110 -13.46 12.56 13.03
N MET A 111 -12.95 11.38 12.72
CA MET A 111 -13.45 10.48 11.68
C MET A 111 -13.91 9.16 12.29
N THR A 112 -14.91 8.57 11.66
CA THR A 112 -15.30 7.17 11.87
C THR A 112 -15.18 6.44 10.54
N ALA A 113 -14.74 5.19 10.59
CA ALA A 113 -14.77 4.32 9.41
C ALA A 113 -15.95 3.35 9.53
N GLU A 114 -16.61 3.13 8.42
CA GLU A 114 -17.61 2.06 8.28
C GLU A 114 -16.96 0.88 7.55
N GLU A 115 -17.26 -0.32 8.03
CA GLU A 115 -16.81 -1.54 7.38
C GLU A 115 -17.64 -1.79 6.11
N ILE A 116 -16.98 -1.87 4.96
CA ILE A 116 -17.65 -2.09 3.68
C ILE A 116 -18.14 -3.54 3.58
N CYS A 117 -17.46 -4.49 4.24
CA CYS A 117 -17.83 -5.89 4.28
C CYS A 117 -18.07 -6.34 5.73
N PRO A 118 -19.21 -6.02 6.35
CA PRO A 118 -19.45 -6.29 7.77
C PRO A 118 -19.41 -7.78 8.12
N ASP A 119 -19.77 -8.64 7.16
CA ASP A 119 -19.86 -10.09 7.35
C ASP A 119 -18.53 -10.81 7.04
N TYR A 120 -17.42 -10.08 6.86
CA TYR A 120 -16.13 -10.66 6.49
C TYR A 120 -15.66 -11.77 7.45
N ALA A 121 -16.00 -11.65 8.75
CA ALA A 121 -15.62 -12.64 9.76
C ALA A 121 -16.30 -13.99 9.54
N GLU A 122 -17.53 -14.00 9.02
CA GLU A 122 -18.27 -15.22 8.70
C GLU A 122 -17.70 -15.94 7.48
N MET A 123 -17.04 -15.20 6.58
CA MET A 123 -16.40 -15.74 5.39
C MET A 123 -15.03 -16.37 5.67
N TYR A 124 -14.39 -16.08 6.81
CA TYR A 124 -13.05 -16.59 7.14
C TYR A 124 -12.91 -18.12 7.06
N PRO A 125 -13.86 -18.93 7.55
CA PRO A 125 -13.75 -20.39 7.47
C PRO A 125 -13.61 -20.89 6.03
N ASP A 126 -14.32 -20.27 5.08
CA ASP A 126 -14.31 -20.66 3.66
C ASP A 126 -12.96 -20.37 2.96
N PHE A 127 -12.22 -19.41 3.50
CA PHE A 127 -10.89 -19.00 3.01
C PHE A 127 -9.72 -19.62 3.78
N THR A 128 -9.99 -20.48 4.78
CA THR A 128 -8.93 -21.11 5.57
C THR A 128 -8.16 -22.12 4.70
N ARG A 129 -6.96 -21.75 4.26
CA ARG A 129 -6.09 -22.57 3.40
C ARG A 129 -4.80 -23.00 4.11
N VAL A 130 -4.56 -22.49 5.29
CA VAL A 130 -3.31 -22.69 6.02
C VAL A 130 -3.58 -23.09 7.47
N ARG A 131 -2.70 -23.92 8.00
CA ARG A 131 -2.64 -24.24 9.41
C ARG A 131 -1.43 -23.55 10.01
N TYR A 132 -1.66 -22.78 11.06
CA TYR A 132 -0.59 -22.11 11.79
C TYR A 132 -0.03 -23.04 12.87
N GLU A 133 1.30 -23.11 12.96
CA GLU A 133 2.01 -23.79 14.01
C GLU A 133 3.02 -22.82 14.62
N LEU A 134 2.92 -22.59 15.93
CA LEU A 134 3.84 -21.74 16.67
C LEU A 134 4.94 -22.64 17.27
N LEU A 135 6.15 -22.50 16.75
CA LEU A 135 7.30 -23.30 17.21
C LEU A 135 7.92 -22.75 18.50
N GLY A 136 7.52 -21.55 18.92
CA GLY A 136 8.16 -20.87 20.05
C GLY A 136 9.60 -20.47 19.74
N THR A 137 10.46 -20.48 20.75
CA THR A 137 11.89 -20.21 20.56
C THR A 137 12.58 -21.51 20.14
N CYS A 138 13.04 -21.57 18.89
CA CYS A 138 13.83 -22.68 18.37
C CYS A 138 15.17 -22.17 17.81
N GLY A 139 16.20 -23.02 17.83
CA GLY A 139 17.48 -22.70 17.22
C GLY A 139 17.47 -22.88 15.71
N ASP A 140 18.45 -22.29 15.03
CA ASP A 140 18.59 -22.33 13.57
C ASP A 140 18.66 -23.77 13.04
N ASP A 141 19.34 -24.70 13.76
CA ASP A 141 19.46 -26.08 13.34
C ASP A 141 18.11 -26.80 13.23
N ALA A 142 17.18 -26.54 14.16
CA ALA A 142 15.85 -27.13 14.12
C ALA A 142 15.03 -26.61 12.94
N ILE A 143 15.19 -25.33 12.57
CA ILE A 143 14.54 -24.74 11.40
C ILE A 143 15.13 -25.32 10.12
N LEU A 144 16.45 -25.43 10.03
CA LEU A 144 17.14 -25.98 8.87
C LEU A 144 16.76 -27.44 8.64
N GLU A 145 16.65 -28.26 9.70
CA GLU A 145 16.21 -29.64 9.59
C GLU A 145 14.78 -29.73 9.05
N ARG A 146 13.88 -28.92 9.57
CA ARG A 146 12.49 -28.86 9.10
C ARG A 146 12.36 -28.41 7.64
N LEU A 147 13.22 -27.49 7.20
CA LEU A 147 13.29 -27.08 5.81
C LEU A 147 13.78 -28.23 4.91
N ARG A 148 14.77 -29.01 5.33
CA ARG A 148 15.27 -30.18 4.59
C ARG A 148 14.24 -31.29 4.44
N GLU A 149 13.41 -31.47 5.45
CA GLU A 149 12.35 -32.50 5.45
C GLU A 149 11.13 -32.09 4.59
N SER A 150 11.00 -30.81 4.26
CA SER A 150 9.87 -30.29 3.52
C SER A 150 10.06 -30.53 2.02
N ALA A 151 9.04 -31.07 1.34
CA ALA A 151 9.06 -31.22 -0.12
C ALA A 151 9.08 -29.86 -0.86
N SER A 152 8.50 -28.84 -0.26
CA SER A 152 8.52 -27.45 -0.74
C SER A 152 8.35 -26.53 0.45
N ALA A 153 9.22 -25.53 0.57
CA ALA A 153 9.19 -24.58 1.67
C ALA A 153 9.60 -23.18 1.21
N LEU A 154 9.00 -22.17 1.80
CA LEU A 154 9.43 -20.78 1.72
C LEU A 154 9.83 -20.32 3.11
N CYS A 155 11.10 -19.96 3.28
CA CYS A 155 11.63 -19.41 4.51
C CYS A 155 11.79 -17.90 4.38
N VAL A 156 11.06 -17.13 5.18
CA VAL A 156 11.12 -15.65 5.18
C VAL A 156 11.86 -15.20 6.44
N LEU A 157 12.95 -14.49 6.23
CA LEU A 157 13.83 -14.00 7.28
C LEU A 157 14.00 -12.49 7.19
N ASN A 158 14.28 -11.84 8.30
CA ASN A 158 14.39 -10.39 8.41
C ASN A 158 15.81 -9.84 8.18
N SER A 159 16.82 -10.71 7.99
CA SER A 159 18.21 -10.34 7.79
C SER A 159 18.78 -11.00 6.54
N ARG A 160 19.45 -10.21 5.69
CA ARG A 160 20.15 -10.73 4.49
C ARG A 160 21.26 -11.71 4.84
N ASP A 161 21.96 -11.46 5.94
CA ASP A 161 23.06 -12.34 6.38
C ASP A 161 22.52 -13.69 6.82
N THR A 162 21.40 -13.72 7.55
CA THR A 162 20.74 -14.97 7.96
C THR A 162 20.19 -15.72 6.74
N VAL A 163 19.61 -15.02 5.77
CA VAL A 163 19.18 -15.65 4.50
C VAL A 163 20.35 -16.33 3.82
N ARG A 164 21.51 -15.65 3.73
CA ARG A 164 22.71 -16.21 3.11
C ARG A 164 23.21 -17.45 3.88
N GLN A 165 23.27 -17.40 5.21
CA GLN A 165 23.67 -18.54 6.04
C GLN A 165 22.75 -19.74 5.81
N TYR A 166 21.44 -19.54 5.78
CA TYR A 166 20.47 -20.59 5.52
C TYR A 166 20.60 -21.16 4.11
N TYR A 167 20.78 -20.29 3.12
CA TYR A 167 21.03 -20.72 1.74
C TYR A 167 22.29 -21.60 1.64
N GLU A 168 23.40 -21.19 2.23
CA GLU A 168 24.65 -21.96 2.23
C GLU A 168 24.50 -23.31 2.95
N ALA A 169 23.75 -23.34 4.07
CA ALA A 169 23.48 -24.56 4.82
C ALA A 169 22.54 -25.55 4.12
N LEU A 170 21.65 -25.03 3.25
CA LEU A 170 20.66 -25.84 2.51
C LEU A 170 21.07 -26.07 1.05
N ARG A 171 22.19 -25.50 0.61
CA ARG A 171 22.62 -25.51 -0.79
C ARG A 171 22.56 -26.90 -1.39
N GLY A 172 21.82 -27.02 -2.50
CA GLY A 172 21.59 -28.25 -3.25
C GLY A 172 20.64 -28.01 -4.41
N ASP A 173 20.28 -29.07 -5.11
CA ASP A 173 19.33 -29.00 -6.22
C ASP A 173 17.94 -28.54 -5.72
N GLY A 174 17.42 -27.48 -6.32
CA GLY A 174 16.08 -26.94 -6.00
C GLY A 174 16.04 -25.91 -4.86
N VAL A 175 17.18 -25.44 -4.35
CA VAL A 175 17.27 -24.32 -3.38
C VAL A 175 17.67 -23.05 -4.13
N TYR A 176 16.81 -22.01 -4.04
CA TYR A 176 16.97 -20.73 -4.75
C TYR A 176 16.89 -19.55 -3.82
#